data_746827ceeb11eca2018cda6c28cc770d
#
_entry.id   746827ceeb11eca2018cda6c28cc770d
#
_cell.length_a   1.000
_cell.length_b   1.000
_cell.length_c   1.000
_cell.angle_alpha   90.00
_cell.angle_beta   90.00
_cell.angle_gamma   90.00
#
_symmetry.space_group_name_H-M   'P 1'
#
loop_
_entity.id
_entity.type
_entity.pdbx_description
1 polymer ?
#
loop_
_entity_poly.entity_id
_entity_poly.type
_entity_poly.pdbx_seq_one_letter_code
_entity_poly.pdbx_strand_id
1 'polypeptide(L)'
;RQDRLPLQLVTPSEYLNSCQEPPELEPDLSSWGEKGYFDPWLNQANDSIYAPILGATERMVEMANRFRSHDLTHVSSRALNQAAREVLLSQASDWPFLLYIDSHARYAGERVRGHCRNAEELLTQVLERRVDERNLAALERDHSLFPRLDFRIFSSASEF
;
A
#
# COMPACT_ATOMS: atom_id res chain seq x y z
N ARG A 1 -41.40 -13.73 27.70
CA ARG A 1 -40.93 -14.45 26.48
C ARG A 1 -40.17 -13.44 25.64
N GLN A 2 -38.83 -13.49 25.68
CA GLN A 2 -38.00 -12.81 24.74
C GLN A 2 -38.05 -13.62 23.43
N ASP A 3 -38.73 -13.09 22.43
CA ASP A 3 -38.69 -13.61 21.06
C ASP A 3 -37.25 -13.43 20.56
N ARG A 4 -36.43 -14.48 20.67
CA ARG A 4 -35.13 -14.53 20.01
C ARG A 4 -35.39 -14.64 18.52
N LEU A 5 -35.20 -13.54 17.80
CA LEU A 5 -35.13 -13.59 16.34
C LEU A 5 -34.03 -14.61 15.97
N PRO A 6 -34.29 -15.50 15.02
CA PRO A 6 -33.29 -16.46 14.58
C PRO A 6 -32.24 -15.75 13.71
N LEU A 7 -31.33 -15.06 14.37
CA LEU A 7 -30.21 -14.38 13.72
C LEU A 7 -28.98 -15.29 13.78
N GLN A 8 -28.36 -15.48 12.63
CA GLN A 8 -27.08 -16.15 12.50
C GLN A 8 -26.06 -15.16 11.96
N LEU A 9 -24.95 -15.03 12.68
CA LEU A 9 -23.79 -14.27 12.16
C LEU A 9 -22.97 -15.18 11.27
N VAL A 10 -22.74 -14.73 10.04
CA VAL A 10 -21.97 -15.45 9.03
C VAL A 10 -20.97 -14.51 8.37
N THR A 11 -19.90 -15.04 7.82
CA THR A 11 -19.01 -14.28 6.94
C THR A 11 -19.66 -14.10 5.56
N PRO A 12 -19.23 -13.09 4.75
CA PRO A 12 -19.71 -12.93 3.37
C PRO A 12 -19.54 -14.21 2.54
N SER A 13 -18.43 -14.93 2.69
CA SER A 13 -18.17 -16.18 1.97
C SER A 13 -19.15 -17.30 2.37
N GLU A 14 -19.45 -17.46 3.66
CA GLU A 14 -20.43 -18.42 4.15
C GLU A 14 -21.83 -18.09 3.64
N TYR A 15 -22.21 -16.80 3.60
CA TYR A 15 -23.47 -16.38 3.03
C TYR A 15 -23.58 -16.72 1.53
N LEU A 16 -22.55 -16.37 0.74
CA LEU A 16 -22.52 -16.66 -0.70
C LEU A 16 -22.60 -18.18 -0.97
N ASN A 17 -21.93 -19.01 -0.18
CA ASN A 17 -22.00 -20.45 -0.31
C ASN A 17 -23.39 -21.03 0.03
N SER A 18 -24.18 -20.34 0.85
CA SER A 18 -25.55 -20.74 1.21
C SER A 18 -26.61 -20.15 0.27
N CYS A 19 -26.26 -19.14 -0.52
CA CYS A 19 -27.16 -18.45 -1.43
C CYS A 19 -27.09 -19.10 -2.82
N GLN A 20 -28.19 -19.70 -3.27
CA GLN A 20 -28.23 -20.36 -4.59
C GLN A 20 -28.19 -19.37 -5.75
N GLU A 21 -28.81 -18.20 -5.60
CA GLU A 21 -28.87 -17.13 -6.60
C GLU A 21 -28.67 -15.77 -5.91
N PRO A 22 -27.43 -15.35 -5.72
CA PRO A 22 -27.17 -14.02 -5.17
C PRO A 22 -27.68 -12.93 -6.15
N PRO A 23 -28.30 -11.86 -5.67
CA PRO A 23 -28.76 -10.80 -6.54
C PRO A 23 -27.58 -10.10 -7.22
N GLU A 24 -27.68 -9.92 -8.53
CA GLU A 24 -26.74 -9.10 -9.28
C GLU A 24 -27.10 -7.62 -9.10
N LEU A 25 -26.12 -6.81 -8.76
CA LEU A 25 -26.26 -5.36 -8.61
C LEU A 25 -25.19 -4.67 -9.45
N GLU A 26 -25.60 -3.64 -10.17
CA GLU A 26 -24.69 -2.72 -10.85
C GLU A 26 -24.60 -1.44 -10.00
N PRO A 27 -23.55 -1.29 -9.18
CA PRO A 27 -23.42 -0.12 -8.34
C PRO A 27 -23.05 1.11 -9.16
N ASP A 28 -23.65 2.26 -8.83
CA ASP A 28 -23.25 3.54 -9.38
C ASP A 28 -21.80 3.89 -8.97
N LEU A 29 -21.15 4.73 -9.80
CA LEU A 29 -19.83 5.27 -9.50
C LEU A 29 -19.89 6.06 -8.19
N SER A 30 -19.20 5.54 -7.20
CA SER A 30 -19.20 6.12 -5.85
C SER A 30 -17.92 5.79 -5.09
N SER A 31 -17.73 6.47 -3.97
CA SER A 31 -16.66 6.17 -3.03
C SER A 31 -17.20 6.28 -1.59
N TRP A 32 -16.37 5.94 -0.63
CA TRP A 32 -16.65 6.16 0.79
C TRP A 32 -16.53 7.63 1.21
N GLY A 33 -16.14 8.51 0.30
CA GLY A 33 -15.91 9.93 0.54
C GLY A 33 -17.19 10.74 0.77
N GLU A 34 -17.01 12.04 1.03
CA GLU A 34 -18.11 12.98 1.25
C GLU A 34 -19.10 12.94 0.09
N LYS A 35 -20.39 12.80 0.42
CA LYS A 35 -21.50 12.67 -0.55
C LYS A 35 -21.36 11.51 -1.55
N GLY A 36 -20.48 10.53 -1.24
CA GLY A 36 -20.22 9.40 -2.13
C GLY A 36 -19.22 9.69 -3.25
N TYR A 37 -18.52 10.83 -3.21
CA TYR A 37 -17.53 11.24 -4.22
C TYR A 37 -16.10 11.15 -3.72
N PHE A 38 -15.14 11.51 -4.57
CA PHE A 38 -13.71 11.30 -4.34
C PHE A 38 -12.99 12.48 -3.69
N ASP A 39 -13.71 13.55 -3.34
CA ASP A 39 -13.13 14.80 -2.81
C ASP A 39 -12.13 14.60 -1.66
N PRO A 40 -12.34 13.71 -0.68
CA PRO A 40 -11.36 13.49 0.38
C PRO A 40 -10.00 12.98 -0.10
N TRP A 41 -9.95 12.34 -1.26
CA TRP A 41 -8.74 11.75 -1.81
C TRP A 41 -8.18 12.48 -3.03
N LEU A 42 -9.00 13.23 -3.77
CA LEU A 42 -8.62 13.92 -4.99
C LEU A 42 -9.04 15.39 -4.92
N ASN A 43 -8.18 16.22 -4.35
CA ASN A 43 -8.42 17.66 -4.22
C ASN A 43 -7.10 18.43 -4.11
N GLN A 44 -7.16 19.75 -4.21
CA GLN A 44 -5.99 20.62 -4.19
C GLN A 44 -5.15 20.50 -2.90
N ALA A 45 -5.74 20.13 -1.76
CA ALA A 45 -4.99 20.02 -0.50
C ALA A 45 -4.05 18.79 -0.51
N ASN A 46 -4.37 17.76 -1.28
CA ASN A 46 -3.59 16.53 -1.32
C ASN A 46 -2.85 16.26 -2.65
N ASP A 47 -2.97 17.11 -3.65
CA ASP A 47 -2.27 16.96 -4.94
C ASP A 47 -0.76 16.73 -4.79
N SER A 48 -0.14 17.39 -3.82
CA SER A 48 1.32 17.37 -3.63
C SER A 48 1.89 16.00 -3.22
N ILE A 49 1.06 15.07 -2.74
CA ILE A 49 1.54 13.76 -2.30
C ILE A 49 1.53 12.72 -3.42
N TYR A 50 0.72 12.88 -4.47
CA TYR A 50 0.55 11.85 -5.49
C TYR A 50 1.74 11.68 -6.42
N ALA A 51 2.37 12.77 -6.84
CA ALA A 51 3.55 12.69 -7.70
C ALA A 51 4.71 11.90 -7.04
N PRO A 52 5.11 12.15 -5.80
CA PRO A 52 6.14 11.33 -5.14
C PRO A 52 5.70 9.88 -4.89
N ILE A 53 4.42 9.61 -4.57
CA ILE A 53 3.91 8.24 -4.42
C ILE A 53 3.99 7.49 -5.75
N LEU A 54 3.55 8.12 -6.84
CA LEU A 54 3.60 7.51 -8.17
C LEU A 54 5.04 7.22 -8.57
N GLY A 55 5.95 8.19 -8.45
CA GLY A 55 7.37 7.98 -8.76
C GLY A 55 7.99 6.82 -7.98
N ALA A 56 7.75 6.75 -6.66
CA ALA A 56 8.25 5.64 -5.84
C ALA A 56 7.63 4.29 -6.26
N THR A 57 6.36 4.28 -6.65
CA THR A 57 5.67 3.08 -7.14
C THR A 57 6.23 2.60 -8.48
N GLU A 58 6.39 3.48 -9.45
CA GLU A 58 6.97 3.18 -10.76
C GLU A 58 8.39 2.63 -10.61
N ARG A 59 9.18 3.26 -9.75
CA ARG A 59 10.54 2.82 -9.47
C ARG A 59 10.55 1.43 -8.81
N MET A 60 9.63 1.15 -7.89
CA MET A 60 9.52 -0.17 -7.29
C MET A 60 9.12 -1.25 -8.31
N VAL A 61 8.20 -0.95 -9.22
CA VAL A 61 7.80 -1.84 -10.33
C VAL A 61 9.00 -2.12 -11.25
N GLU A 62 9.74 -1.09 -11.65
CA GLU A 62 10.98 -1.26 -12.44
C GLU A 62 11.95 -2.23 -11.77
N MET A 63 12.20 -2.02 -10.47
CA MET A 63 13.14 -2.83 -9.70
C MET A 63 12.63 -4.25 -9.49
N ALA A 64 11.33 -4.43 -9.25
CA ALA A 64 10.74 -5.74 -9.13
C ALA A 64 10.85 -6.55 -10.43
N ASN A 65 10.57 -5.93 -11.57
CA ASN A 65 10.74 -6.54 -12.88
C ASN A 65 12.21 -6.90 -13.16
N ARG A 66 13.12 -5.97 -12.87
CA ARG A 66 14.56 -6.17 -13.09
C ARG A 66 15.12 -7.33 -12.28
N PHE A 67 14.71 -7.47 -11.02
CA PHE A 67 15.28 -8.45 -10.10
C PHE A 67 14.39 -9.69 -9.88
N ARG A 68 13.30 -9.82 -10.61
CA ARG A 68 12.32 -10.91 -10.47
C ARG A 68 12.96 -12.29 -10.45
N SER A 69 13.87 -12.56 -11.39
CA SER A 69 14.51 -13.87 -11.61
C SER A 69 15.99 -13.89 -11.20
N HIS A 70 16.46 -12.87 -10.49
CA HIS A 70 17.85 -12.81 -10.07
C HIS A 70 18.05 -13.51 -8.74
N ASP A 71 19.19 -14.21 -8.62
CA ASP A 71 19.68 -14.69 -7.34
C ASP A 71 20.32 -13.52 -6.58
N LEU A 72 19.59 -13.03 -5.59
CA LEU A 72 19.95 -11.86 -4.81
C LEU A 72 20.69 -12.27 -3.54
N THR A 73 21.62 -11.43 -3.09
CA THR A 73 22.12 -11.57 -1.72
C THR A 73 20.98 -11.40 -0.72
N HIS A 74 21.10 -12.03 0.44
CA HIS A 74 20.11 -11.90 1.52
C HIS A 74 19.84 -10.42 1.87
N VAL A 75 20.87 -9.59 1.91
CA VAL A 75 20.75 -8.16 2.22
C VAL A 75 19.99 -7.40 1.13
N SER A 76 20.30 -7.66 -0.15
CA SER A 76 19.61 -7.03 -1.27
C SER A 76 18.12 -7.41 -1.31
N SER A 77 17.81 -8.67 -1.03
CA SER A 77 16.42 -9.14 -0.97
C SER A 77 15.64 -8.45 0.17
N ARG A 78 16.23 -8.34 1.35
CA ARG A 78 15.65 -7.61 2.48
C ARG A 78 15.41 -6.13 2.15
N ALA A 79 16.38 -5.48 1.51
CA ALA A 79 16.27 -4.08 1.14
C ALA A 79 15.14 -3.84 0.13
N LEU A 80 14.97 -4.72 -0.88
CA LEU A 80 13.86 -4.64 -1.82
C LEU A 80 12.50 -4.89 -1.13
N ASN A 81 12.43 -5.84 -0.21
CA ASN A 81 11.20 -6.08 0.56
C ASN A 81 10.85 -4.89 1.47
N GLN A 82 11.86 -4.23 2.07
CA GLN A 82 11.63 -3.03 2.86
C GLN A 82 11.22 -1.85 1.98
N ALA A 83 11.84 -1.66 0.82
CA ALA A 83 11.44 -0.62 -0.14
C ALA A 83 9.98 -0.81 -0.59
N ALA A 84 9.57 -2.04 -0.91
CA ALA A 84 8.19 -2.37 -1.24
C ALA A 84 7.23 -2.04 -0.09
N ARG A 85 7.62 -2.30 1.16
CA ARG A 85 6.84 -1.94 2.35
C ARG A 85 6.70 -0.43 2.51
N GLU A 86 7.77 0.32 2.29
CA GLU A 86 7.74 1.79 2.32
C GLU A 86 6.79 2.35 1.26
N VAL A 87 6.78 1.79 0.05
CA VAL A 87 5.82 2.17 -1.00
C VAL A 87 4.38 1.92 -0.54
N LEU A 88 4.07 0.75 0.01
CA LEU A 88 2.72 0.45 0.52
C LEU A 88 2.31 1.40 1.66
N LEU A 89 3.24 1.73 2.57
CA LEU A 89 2.99 2.67 3.65
C LEU A 89 2.75 4.11 3.14
N SER A 90 3.41 4.50 2.04
CA SER A 90 3.16 5.81 1.42
C SER A 90 1.76 5.92 0.79
N GLN A 91 1.16 4.80 0.40
CA GLN A 91 -0.13 4.70 -0.29
C GLN A 91 -1.32 4.59 0.67
N ALA A 92 -1.11 4.63 1.99
CA ALA A 92 -2.22 4.54 2.95
C ALA A 92 -3.22 5.69 2.72
N SER A 93 -4.50 5.34 2.62
CA SER A 93 -5.58 6.28 2.31
C SER A 93 -5.83 7.32 3.41
N ASP A 94 -5.28 7.10 4.60
CA ASP A 94 -5.32 8.06 5.70
C ASP A 94 -4.57 9.36 5.38
N TRP A 95 -3.50 9.31 4.61
CA TRP A 95 -2.69 10.49 4.33
C TRP A 95 -3.45 11.58 3.55
N PRO A 96 -4.06 11.29 2.38
CA PRO A 96 -4.86 12.28 1.69
C PRO A 96 -6.07 12.74 2.51
N PHE A 97 -6.68 11.85 3.29
CA PHE A 97 -7.80 12.21 4.16
C PHE A 97 -7.37 13.21 5.27
N LEU A 98 -6.25 12.98 5.94
CA LEU A 98 -5.73 13.91 6.96
C LEU A 98 -5.35 15.28 6.37
N LEU A 99 -4.86 15.30 5.12
CA LEU A 99 -4.62 16.54 4.38
C LEU A 99 -5.93 17.28 4.07
N TYR A 100 -6.95 16.55 3.63
CA TYR A 100 -8.26 17.10 3.28
C TYR A 100 -8.95 17.76 4.47
N ILE A 101 -8.99 17.09 5.62
CA ILE A 101 -9.64 17.62 6.83
C ILE A 101 -8.75 18.60 7.61
N ASP A 102 -7.54 18.89 7.11
CA ASP A 102 -6.51 19.72 7.75
C ASP A 102 -6.17 19.28 9.19
N SER A 103 -6.47 18.03 9.51
CA SER A 103 -6.11 17.43 10.79
C SER A 103 -4.76 16.75 10.68
N HIS A 104 -3.75 17.30 11.32
CA HIS A 104 -2.38 16.76 11.27
C HIS A 104 -1.78 16.73 9.85
N ALA A 105 -2.17 17.69 8.97
CA ALA A 105 -1.74 17.75 7.56
C ALA A 105 -0.20 17.73 7.42
N ARG A 106 0.52 18.48 8.27
CA ARG A 106 1.98 18.45 8.28
C ARG A 106 2.54 17.05 8.54
N TYR A 107 2.01 16.35 9.55
CA TYR A 107 2.41 14.98 9.87
C TYR A 107 2.17 14.03 8.70
N ALA A 108 0.98 14.07 8.10
CA ALA A 108 0.64 13.23 6.95
C ALA A 108 1.60 13.45 5.78
N GLY A 109 1.86 14.71 5.41
CA GLY A 109 2.80 15.06 4.35
C GLY A 109 4.24 14.64 4.66
N GLU A 110 4.70 14.78 5.91
CA GLU A 110 6.03 14.31 6.34
C GLU A 110 6.15 12.79 6.27
N ARG A 111 5.08 12.04 6.66
CA ARG A 111 5.06 10.58 6.57
C ARG A 111 5.15 10.09 5.13
N VAL A 112 4.33 10.61 4.22
CA VAL A 112 4.38 10.26 2.80
C VAL A 112 5.77 10.52 2.21
N ARG A 113 6.30 11.74 2.39
CA ARG A 113 7.65 12.09 1.89
C ARG A 113 8.74 11.22 2.51
N GLY A 114 8.61 10.87 3.78
CA GLY A 114 9.53 9.98 4.48
C GLY A 114 9.55 8.59 3.87
N HIS A 115 8.37 7.98 3.68
CA HIS A 115 8.25 6.66 3.09
C HIS A 115 8.75 6.62 1.64
N CYS A 116 8.36 7.58 0.80
CA CYS A 116 8.86 7.68 -0.57
C CYS A 116 10.40 7.79 -0.61
N ARG A 117 10.99 8.65 0.23
CA ARG A 117 12.44 8.81 0.31
C ARG A 117 13.14 7.52 0.77
N ASN A 118 12.62 6.85 1.80
CA ASN A 118 13.18 5.59 2.29
C ASN A 118 13.17 4.52 1.19
N ALA A 119 12.06 4.41 0.43
CA ALA A 119 11.98 3.51 -0.71
C ALA A 119 13.07 3.82 -1.75
N GLU A 120 13.16 5.06 -2.21
CA GLU A 120 14.15 5.50 -3.20
C GLU A 120 15.60 5.26 -2.76
N GLU A 121 15.92 5.56 -1.50
CA GLU A 121 17.25 5.32 -0.93
C GLU A 121 17.61 3.83 -0.95
N LEU A 122 16.70 2.95 -0.51
CA LEU A 122 16.94 1.51 -0.50
C LEU A 122 17.08 0.95 -1.93
N LEU A 123 16.23 1.37 -2.88
CA LEU A 123 16.31 0.95 -4.27
C LEU A 123 17.64 1.38 -4.91
N THR A 124 18.08 2.60 -4.64
CA THR A 124 19.37 3.13 -5.10
C THR A 124 20.54 2.34 -4.51
N GLN A 125 20.53 2.08 -3.20
CA GLN A 125 21.58 1.31 -2.52
C GLN A 125 21.69 -0.13 -3.07
N VAL A 126 20.57 -0.76 -3.43
CA VAL A 126 20.58 -2.09 -4.08
C VAL A 126 21.23 -2.02 -5.46
N LEU A 127 20.93 -1.02 -6.29
CA LEU A 127 21.55 -0.82 -7.60
C LEU A 127 23.07 -0.61 -7.48
N GLU A 128 23.48 0.16 -6.51
CA GLU A 128 24.89 0.48 -6.25
C GLU A 128 25.63 -0.63 -5.49
N ARG A 129 24.94 -1.70 -5.10
CA ARG A 129 25.47 -2.83 -4.32
C ARG A 129 26.10 -2.41 -3.00
N ARG A 130 25.54 -1.38 -2.36
CA ARG A 130 26.06 -0.80 -1.10
C ARG A 130 24.94 -0.51 -0.09
N VAL A 131 24.19 -1.54 0.27
CA VAL A 131 23.09 -1.41 1.25
C VAL A 131 23.66 -1.09 2.62
N ASP A 132 23.17 0.00 3.24
CA ASP A 132 23.43 0.30 4.66
C ASP A 132 22.57 -0.61 5.54
N GLU A 133 23.16 -1.69 6.02
CA GLU A 133 22.45 -2.67 6.85
C GLU A 133 21.98 -2.11 8.19
N ARG A 134 22.64 -1.09 8.74
CA ARG A 134 22.21 -0.45 10.00
C ARG A 134 20.90 0.33 9.76
N ASN A 135 20.85 1.12 8.69
CA ASN A 135 19.67 1.86 8.30
C ASN A 135 18.52 0.90 7.92
N LEU A 136 18.82 -0.13 7.14
CA LEU A 136 17.85 -1.17 6.77
C LEU A 136 17.23 -1.82 8.02
N ALA A 137 18.04 -2.24 8.99
CA ALA A 137 17.54 -2.87 10.21
C ALA A 137 16.68 -1.90 11.07
N ALA A 138 16.97 -0.60 11.04
CA ALA A 138 16.15 0.41 11.71
C ALA A 138 14.78 0.53 11.03
N LEU A 139 14.75 0.61 9.71
CA LEU A 139 13.49 0.69 8.96
C LEU A 139 12.64 -0.59 9.11
N GLU A 140 13.25 -1.76 9.08
CA GLU A 140 12.55 -3.04 9.30
C GLU A 140 11.90 -3.13 10.69
N ARG A 141 12.55 -2.59 11.72
CA ARG A 141 12.01 -2.53 13.08
C ARG A 141 10.88 -1.51 13.19
N ASP A 142 11.09 -0.30 12.68
CA ASP A 142 10.20 0.84 12.86
C ASP A 142 8.98 0.77 11.94
N HIS A 143 9.13 0.13 10.78
CA HIS A 143 8.10 -0.07 9.76
C HIS A 143 7.90 -1.56 9.45
N SER A 144 7.54 -2.35 10.46
CA SER A 144 7.49 -3.82 10.41
C SER A 144 6.20 -4.40 9.80
N LEU A 145 5.33 -3.57 9.21
CA LEU A 145 4.08 -4.02 8.60
C LEU A 145 4.33 -5.04 7.47
N PHE A 146 3.44 -6.00 7.30
CA PHE A 146 3.57 -7.07 6.29
C PHE A 146 4.90 -7.84 6.36
N PRO A 147 5.19 -8.59 7.44
CA PRO A 147 6.51 -9.19 7.68
C PRO A 147 6.92 -10.24 6.63
N ARG A 148 5.97 -10.78 5.88
CA ARG A 148 6.21 -11.76 4.81
C ARG A 148 6.08 -11.17 3.41
N LEU A 149 6.12 -9.83 3.28
CA LEU A 149 6.06 -9.18 1.98
C LEU A 149 7.24 -9.60 1.10
N ASP A 150 6.95 -9.99 -0.12
CA ASP A 150 7.92 -10.20 -1.18
C ASP A 150 7.79 -9.08 -2.22
N PHE A 151 8.86 -8.38 -2.51
CA PHE A 151 8.88 -7.26 -3.46
C PHE A 151 8.41 -7.65 -4.86
N ARG A 152 8.48 -8.95 -5.21
CA ARG A 152 8.06 -9.47 -6.51
C ARG A 152 6.57 -9.30 -6.79
N ILE A 153 5.76 -9.01 -5.77
CA ILE A 153 4.34 -8.67 -5.98
C ILE A 153 4.15 -7.41 -6.86
N PHE A 154 5.17 -6.56 -6.92
CA PHE A 154 5.18 -5.38 -7.79
C PHE A 154 5.62 -5.70 -9.23
N SER A 155 6.08 -6.90 -9.51
CA SER A 155 6.44 -7.23 -10.90
C SER A 155 5.17 -7.40 -11.74
N SER A 156 5.21 -6.86 -12.98
CA SER A 156 4.18 -7.15 -13.96
C SER A 156 4.12 -8.67 -14.17
N ALA A 157 2.90 -9.24 -14.15
CA ALA A 157 2.72 -10.61 -14.58
C ALA A 157 3.26 -10.72 -16.00
N SER A 158 4.18 -11.67 -16.25
CA SER A 158 4.43 -12.06 -17.63
C SER A 158 3.10 -12.54 -18.17
N GLU A 159 2.63 -11.92 -19.25
CA GLU A 159 1.55 -12.49 -20.04
C GLU A 159 1.87 -13.98 -20.28
N PHE A 160 0.97 -14.84 -19.78
CA PHE A 160 1.02 -16.28 -20.02
C PHE A 160 0.57 -16.59 -21.42
#